data_70904b5413cf486ad53618e7ce66e56e
#
_entry.id   70904b5413cf486ad53618e7ce66e56e
#
_cell.length_a   1.000
_cell.length_b   1.000
_cell.length_c   1.000
_cell.angle_alpha   90.00
_cell.angle_beta   90.00
_cell.angle_gamma   90.00
#
_symmetry.space_group_name_H-M   'P 1'
#
loop_
_entity.id
_entity.type
_entity.pdbx_description
1 polymer ?
#
loop_
_entity_poly.entity_id
_entity_poly.type
_entity_poly.pdbx_seq_one_letter_code
_entity_poly.pdbx_strand_id
1 'polypeptide(L)'
;MNSNLPGLPKTFSLVEFIPKEASEDLWEAYFTLSETIFREFKQKGRLPDRDVVRRLFRTSNPFYSVNRWVVFDKAKRAVAFASISYDTKISPDFESNRHLCQIHISVVPAYRRKKIATNLLKHLVETAKLLEKTTVIAEVDNPLGLEFRKQLRGNLVHEEIQFRLDMVDVDWQVVDKWLHRGRTKHWDTKMEFFRECPEKDIEEFSRVYTEIINQRPTGDMGDDLITTPESRRIEERNLKKRGIEWHTMISREHDGKISGLTDIMYNPEEPHRMTQYFTGILVKYRKRGLAKRLKAEMLAVIKKKFPEVEYITTSTARSNRPMRAINKDLGFQPLKTCFMFQWPLRDLRKQTNGILAGDESYRSKVENGLSKGLPLVM
;
A
#
# COMPACT_ATOMS: atom_id res chain seq x y z
N MET A 1 5.73 21.91 17.91
CA MET A 1 5.80 22.05 19.39
C MET A 1 6.23 20.71 19.98
N ASN A 2 7.24 20.70 20.86
CA ASN A 2 7.65 19.48 21.55
C ASN A 2 6.60 19.14 22.61
N SER A 3 5.82 18.09 22.39
CA SER A 3 4.88 17.61 23.39
C SER A 3 5.47 16.43 24.16
N ASN A 4 5.42 16.49 25.49
CA ASN A 4 5.70 15.32 26.31
C ASN A 4 4.51 14.36 26.16
N LEU A 5 4.71 13.25 25.48
CA LEU A 5 3.70 12.21 25.39
C LEU A 5 3.50 11.55 26.77
N PRO A 6 2.30 11.60 27.38
CA PRO A 6 2.05 10.95 28.65
C PRO A 6 2.36 9.46 28.59
N GLY A 7 3.28 9.00 29.45
CA GLY A 7 3.73 7.59 29.49
C GLY A 7 5.00 7.31 28.71
N LEU A 8 5.44 8.18 27.82
CA LEU A 8 6.76 8.07 27.22
C LEU A 8 7.82 8.45 28.28
N PRO A 9 8.91 7.67 28.48
CA PRO A 9 9.98 8.05 29.40
C PRO A 9 10.48 9.46 29.10
N LYS A 10 10.77 10.26 30.14
CA LYS A 10 11.29 11.67 30.02
C LYS A 10 12.57 11.80 29.17
N THR A 11 13.15 10.68 28.79
CA THR A 11 14.32 10.60 27.90
C THR A 11 13.95 10.71 26.41
N PHE A 12 12.66 10.75 26.07
CA PHE A 12 12.19 10.85 24.70
C PHE A 12 11.23 12.04 24.56
N SER A 13 11.20 12.63 23.38
CA SER A 13 10.26 13.68 22.99
C SER A 13 9.52 13.29 21.70
N LEU A 14 8.26 13.68 21.61
CA LEU A 14 7.44 13.50 20.39
C LEU A 14 7.36 14.83 19.67
N VAL A 15 7.66 14.81 18.38
CA VAL A 15 7.60 15.98 17.49
C VAL A 15 6.63 15.68 16.35
N GLU A 16 5.68 16.57 16.12
CA GLU A 16 4.81 16.47 14.95
C GLU A 16 5.62 16.73 13.69
N PHE A 17 5.45 15.90 12.66
CA PHE A 17 6.13 16.00 11.39
C PHE A 17 5.17 16.50 10.31
N ILE A 18 5.16 17.82 10.10
CA ILE A 18 4.38 18.47 9.04
C ILE A 18 5.32 18.69 7.85
N PRO A 19 5.21 17.93 6.75
CA PRO A 19 6.22 17.91 5.68
C PRO A 19 6.47 19.27 5.02
N LYS A 20 5.47 20.15 4.97
CA LYS A 20 5.60 21.50 4.38
C LYS A 20 6.35 22.47 5.27
N GLU A 21 6.36 22.26 6.59
CA GLU A 21 6.91 23.14 7.61
C GLU A 21 8.17 22.56 8.25
N ALA A 22 8.48 21.29 7.97
CA ALA A 22 9.61 20.57 8.56
C ALA A 22 10.94 21.22 8.18
N SER A 23 11.78 21.49 9.21
CA SER A 23 13.16 21.95 9.03
C SER A 23 14.02 20.88 8.34
N GLU A 24 15.16 21.28 7.78
CA GLU A 24 16.12 20.34 7.19
C GLU A 24 16.62 19.33 8.24
N ASP A 25 16.87 19.74 9.48
CA ASP A 25 17.28 18.83 10.56
C ASP A 25 16.22 17.75 10.83
N LEU A 26 14.94 18.12 10.79
CA LEU A 26 13.84 17.17 10.99
C LEU A 26 13.73 16.19 9.81
N TRP A 27 13.96 16.65 8.58
CA TRP A 27 14.03 15.80 7.40
C TRP A 27 15.22 14.84 7.45
N GLU A 28 16.42 15.31 7.80
CA GLU A 28 17.62 14.47 7.93
C GLU A 28 17.44 13.40 9.02
N ALA A 29 16.84 13.77 10.14
CA ALA A 29 16.51 12.84 11.20
C ALA A 29 15.51 11.75 10.72
N TYR A 30 14.48 12.13 9.98
CA TYR A 30 13.53 11.21 9.37
C TYR A 30 14.21 10.27 8.36
N PHE A 31 15.07 10.78 7.47
CA PHE A 31 15.78 9.96 6.50
C PHE A 31 16.73 8.96 7.17
N THR A 32 17.50 9.39 8.16
CA THR A 32 18.39 8.50 8.93
C THR A 32 17.60 7.35 9.58
N LEU A 33 16.44 7.65 10.17
CA LEU A 33 15.55 6.65 10.73
C LEU A 33 15.02 5.70 9.65
N SER A 34 14.51 6.23 8.55
CA SER A 34 13.94 5.46 7.44
C SER A 34 14.97 4.52 6.81
N GLU A 35 16.19 5.02 6.57
CA GLU A 35 17.32 4.21 6.07
C GLU A 35 17.70 3.09 7.04
N THR A 36 17.71 3.35 8.35
CA THR A 36 17.99 2.35 9.36
C THR A 36 16.98 1.21 9.33
N ILE A 37 15.69 1.54 9.24
CA ILE A 37 14.60 0.56 9.12
C ILE A 37 14.70 -0.22 7.80
N PHE A 38 14.96 0.47 6.68
CA PHE A 38 15.11 -0.17 5.37
C PHE A 38 16.23 -1.22 5.37
N ARG A 39 17.39 -0.86 5.89
CA ARG A 39 18.57 -1.75 5.94
C ARG A 39 18.37 -2.96 6.86
N GLU A 40 17.64 -2.78 7.97
CA GLU A 40 17.33 -3.88 8.89
C GLU A 40 16.61 -5.03 8.20
N PHE A 41 15.58 -4.71 7.42
CA PHE A 41 14.78 -5.73 6.75
C PHE A 41 15.39 -6.25 5.46
N LYS A 42 16.66 -5.89 5.15
CA LYS A 42 17.39 -6.33 3.94
C LYS A 42 16.54 -6.25 2.69
N GLN A 43 15.77 -5.19 2.56
CA GLN A 43 14.88 -5.02 1.42
C GLN A 43 15.70 -5.00 0.12
N LYS A 44 15.26 -5.82 -0.85
CA LYS A 44 15.85 -5.78 -2.19
C LYS A 44 15.49 -4.46 -2.85
N GLY A 45 16.48 -3.78 -3.41
CA GLY A 45 16.30 -2.52 -4.11
C GLY A 45 17.19 -1.40 -3.59
N ARG A 46 17.05 -0.25 -4.19
CA ARG A 46 17.72 0.99 -3.78
C ARG A 46 16.84 1.73 -2.78
N LEU A 47 17.47 2.47 -1.88
CA LEU A 47 16.76 3.45 -1.06
C LEU A 47 16.03 4.44 -1.97
N PRO A 48 14.80 4.83 -1.62
CA PRO A 48 14.10 5.89 -2.35
C PRO A 48 14.92 7.18 -2.34
N ASP A 49 14.90 7.90 -3.46
CA ASP A 49 15.52 9.21 -3.55
C ASP A 49 14.88 10.18 -2.54
N ARG A 50 15.71 10.94 -1.81
CA ARG A 50 15.26 11.82 -0.73
C ARG A 50 14.39 12.97 -1.23
N ASP A 51 14.70 13.54 -2.38
CA ASP A 51 13.92 14.63 -2.96
C ASP A 51 12.59 14.14 -3.49
N VAL A 52 12.56 12.93 -4.05
CA VAL A 52 11.31 12.23 -4.39
C VAL A 52 10.44 12.04 -3.16
N VAL A 53 11.00 11.53 -2.05
CA VAL A 53 10.25 11.36 -0.79
C VAL A 53 9.75 12.69 -0.25
N ARG A 54 10.58 13.75 -0.26
CA ARG A 54 10.17 15.10 0.16
C ARG A 54 8.99 15.60 -0.67
N ARG A 55 9.06 15.47 -1.99
CA ARG A 55 7.97 15.89 -2.88
C ARG A 55 6.70 15.09 -2.63
N LEU A 56 6.79 13.76 -2.49
CA LEU A 56 5.65 12.89 -2.20
C LEU A 56 4.95 13.27 -0.88
N PHE A 57 5.72 13.64 0.15
CA PHE A 57 5.17 14.02 1.45
C PHE A 57 4.61 15.45 1.45
N ARG A 58 5.28 16.39 0.76
CA ARG A 58 4.84 17.79 0.65
C ARG A 58 3.61 17.96 -0.26
N THR A 59 3.45 17.07 -1.24
CA THR A 59 2.27 17.03 -2.11
C THR A 59 1.22 16.12 -1.49
N SER A 60 0.29 16.72 -0.74
CA SER A 60 -0.80 15.97 -0.12
C SER A 60 -1.71 15.34 -1.19
N ASN A 61 -2.11 14.10 -0.94
CA ASN A 61 -3.19 13.49 -1.70
C ASN A 61 -4.51 14.13 -1.24
N PRO A 62 -5.34 14.67 -2.13
CA PRO A 62 -6.58 15.32 -1.73
C PRO A 62 -7.60 14.36 -1.08
N PHE A 63 -7.53 13.07 -1.38
CA PHE A 63 -8.44 12.06 -0.82
C PHE A 63 -8.05 11.57 0.57
N TYR A 64 -6.80 11.82 1.00
CA TYR A 64 -6.30 11.32 2.29
C TYR A 64 -5.66 12.42 3.11
N SER A 65 -5.98 12.46 4.40
CA SER A 65 -5.25 13.23 5.40
C SER A 65 -4.28 12.33 6.13
N VAL A 66 -3.08 12.83 6.43
CA VAL A 66 -2.04 12.07 7.14
C VAL A 66 -1.37 12.92 8.19
N ASN A 67 -1.53 12.55 9.47
CA ASN A 67 -0.77 13.14 10.57
C ASN A 67 0.44 12.25 10.87
N ARG A 68 1.59 12.85 11.17
CA ARG A 68 2.87 12.16 11.33
C ARG A 68 3.62 12.67 12.55
N TRP A 69 4.37 11.78 13.20
CA TRP A 69 5.19 12.11 14.38
C TRP A 69 6.52 11.39 14.33
N VAL A 70 7.56 12.04 14.84
CA VAL A 70 8.88 11.48 15.04
C VAL A 70 9.19 11.52 16.53
N VAL A 71 9.73 10.43 17.08
CA VAL A 71 10.23 10.36 18.44
C VAL A 71 11.73 10.57 18.44
N PHE A 72 12.20 11.47 19.30
CA PHE A 72 13.61 11.77 19.52
C PHE A 72 14.10 11.30 20.88
N ASP A 73 15.35 10.85 20.96
CA ASP A 73 16.05 10.64 22.22
C ASP A 73 16.70 11.95 22.74
N LYS A 74 17.35 11.89 23.92
CA LYS A 74 18.06 13.03 24.51
C LYS A 74 19.19 13.57 23.63
N ALA A 75 19.79 12.74 22.78
CA ALA A 75 20.83 13.13 21.84
C ALA A 75 20.26 13.67 20.50
N LYS A 76 18.97 13.98 20.45
CA LYS A 76 18.24 14.43 19.26
C LYS A 76 18.30 13.48 18.07
N ARG A 77 18.46 12.17 18.30
CA ARG A 77 18.38 11.15 17.25
C ARG A 77 16.94 10.70 17.08
N ALA A 78 16.45 10.64 15.86
CA ALA A 78 15.14 10.09 15.56
C ALA A 78 15.18 8.56 15.78
N VAL A 79 14.28 8.06 16.64
CA VAL A 79 14.28 6.66 17.09
C VAL A 79 13.00 5.91 16.75
N ALA A 80 11.94 6.63 16.43
CA ALA A 80 10.68 6.05 15.98
C ALA A 80 9.88 7.03 15.13
N PHE A 81 9.02 6.48 14.28
CA PHE A 81 8.06 7.21 13.46
C PHE A 81 6.67 6.62 13.65
N ALA A 82 5.65 7.47 13.65
CA ALA A 82 4.27 7.06 13.67
C ALA A 82 3.43 7.91 12.72
N SER A 83 2.38 7.34 12.16
CA SER A 83 1.39 8.10 11.40
C SER A 83 0.00 7.51 11.54
N ILE A 84 -1.00 8.37 11.31
CA ILE A 84 -2.40 8.02 11.14
C ILE A 84 -2.90 8.64 9.84
N SER A 85 -3.59 7.87 9.01
CA SER A 85 -4.20 8.34 7.77
C SER A 85 -5.68 7.98 7.72
N TYR A 86 -6.47 8.80 7.05
CA TYR A 86 -7.92 8.64 6.92
C TYR A 86 -8.44 9.43 5.72
N ASP A 87 -9.59 9.02 5.20
CA ASP A 87 -10.22 9.65 4.05
C ASP A 87 -10.71 11.07 4.39
N THR A 88 -10.54 11.98 3.43
CA THR A 88 -11.11 13.32 3.48
C THR A 88 -12.51 13.32 2.86
N LYS A 89 -13.32 14.35 3.12
CA LYS A 89 -14.68 14.50 2.58
C LYS A 89 -14.76 14.53 1.06
N ILE A 90 -13.67 14.80 0.37
CA ILE A 90 -13.62 14.78 -1.11
C ILE A 90 -13.20 13.44 -1.70
N SER A 91 -12.82 12.46 -0.84
CA SER A 91 -12.62 11.08 -1.28
C SER A 91 -13.95 10.52 -1.78
N PRO A 92 -14.00 9.85 -2.95
CA PRO A 92 -15.20 9.18 -3.42
C PRO A 92 -15.66 8.07 -2.47
N ASP A 93 -14.74 7.52 -1.67
CA ASP A 93 -14.97 6.43 -0.72
C ASP A 93 -15.23 6.94 0.71
N PHE A 94 -15.38 8.27 0.90
CA PHE A 94 -15.49 8.87 2.24
C PHE A 94 -16.64 8.29 3.07
N GLU A 95 -17.82 8.17 2.50
CA GLU A 95 -19.00 7.70 3.26
C GLU A 95 -18.81 6.26 3.75
N SER A 96 -18.24 5.40 2.92
CA SER A 96 -17.90 4.01 3.28
C SER A 96 -16.79 3.94 4.33
N ASN A 97 -15.78 4.80 4.20
CA ASN A 97 -14.55 4.75 5.01
C ASN A 97 -14.47 5.78 6.15
N ARG A 98 -15.48 6.66 6.32
CA ARG A 98 -15.44 7.73 7.34
C ARG A 98 -15.15 7.24 8.75
N HIS A 99 -15.50 6.00 9.05
CA HIS A 99 -15.27 5.36 10.35
C HIS A 99 -13.88 4.75 10.49
N LEU A 100 -13.10 4.64 9.41
CA LEU A 100 -11.80 3.98 9.36
C LEU A 100 -10.65 4.97 9.53
N CYS A 101 -9.56 4.49 10.13
CA CYS A 101 -8.24 5.08 9.99
C CYS A 101 -7.17 3.99 9.90
N GLN A 102 -6.10 4.29 9.20
CA GLN A 102 -4.94 3.42 9.11
C GLN A 102 -3.80 3.99 9.93
N ILE A 103 -3.12 3.15 10.72
CA ILE A 103 -1.98 3.54 11.53
C ILE A 103 -0.70 2.85 11.07
N HIS A 104 0.42 3.53 11.26
CA HIS A 104 1.75 2.99 11.07
C HIS A 104 2.65 3.36 12.24
N ILE A 105 3.47 2.40 12.71
CA ILE A 105 4.49 2.60 13.75
C ILE A 105 5.75 1.88 13.34
N SER A 106 6.89 2.55 13.41
CA SER A 106 8.20 1.94 13.26
C SER A 106 9.16 2.44 14.35
N VAL A 107 9.98 1.52 14.89
CA VAL A 107 10.97 1.81 15.94
C VAL A 107 12.29 1.19 15.54
N VAL A 108 13.38 1.96 15.55
CA VAL A 108 14.71 1.46 15.21
C VAL A 108 15.18 0.38 16.20
N PRO A 109 15.96 -0.63 15.79
CA PRO A 109 16.28 -1.82 16.60
C PRO A 109 16.78 -1.52 18.01
N ALA A 110 17.75 -0.61 18.13
CA ALA A 110 18.38 -0.26 19.41
C ALA A 110 17.44 0.35 20.47
N TYR A 111 16.24 0.76 20.04
CA TYR A 111 15.26 1.43 20.90
C TYR A 111 13.99 0.60 21.14
N ARG A 112 13.93 -0.63 20.65
CA ARG A 112 12.83 -1.56 20.91
C ARG A 112 12.79 -2.03 22.35
N ARG A 113 11.66 -2.59 22.79
CA ARG A 113 11.42 -3.09 24.14
C ARG A 113 11.48 -2.01 25.23
N LYS A 114 11.51 -0.72 24.85
CA LYS A 114 11.47 0.46 25.72
C LYS A 114 10.09 1.09 25.81
N LYS A 115 9.03 0.35 25.49
CA LYS A 115 7.62 0.77 25.47
C LYS A 115 7.30 1.91 24.48
N ILE A 116 8.23 2.29 23.56
CA ILE A 116 8.02 3.39 22.61
C ILE A 116 6.82 3.07 21.68
N ALA A 117 6.80 1.89 21.06
CA ALA A 117 5.71 1.51 20.15
C ALA A 117 4.35 1.50 20.86
N THR A 118 4.28 1.01 22.12
CA THR A 118 3.03 0.97 22.89
C THR A 118 2.52 2.37 23.25
N ASN A 119 3.43 3.29 23.59
CA ASN A 119 3.05 4.68 23.86
C ASN A 119 2.63 5.43 22.59
N LEU A 120 3.31 5.18 21.45
CA LEU A 120 2.86 5.69 20.16
C LEU A 120 1.49 5.14 19.78
N LEU A 121 1.26 3.84 19.99
CA LEU A 121 -0.06 3.25 19.75
C LEU A 121 -1.14 3.93 20.60
N LYS A 122 -0.89 4.18 21.89
CA LYS A 122 -1.79 4.93 22.73
C LYS A 122 -2.09 6.32 22.18
N HIS A 123 -1.05 7.04 21.72
CA HIS A 123 -1.20 8.35 21.09
C HIS A 123 -2.08 8.28 19.83
N LEU A 124 -1.82 7.32 18.94
CA LEU A 124 -2.61 7.13 17.73
C LEU A 124 -4.07 6.75 18.02
N VAL A 125 -4.31 5.93 19.03
CA VAL A 125 -5.66 5.54 19.48
C VAL A 125 -6.43 6.75 20.02
N GLU A 126 -5.82 7.61 20.84
CA GLU A 126 -6.46 8.84 21.31
C GLU A 126 -6.66 9.84 20.16
N THR A 127 -5.72 9.93 19.22
CA THR A 127 -5.89 10.75 18.00
C THR A 127 -7.05 10.23 17.14
N ALA A 128 -7.15 8.91 16.93
CA ALA A 128 -8.26 8.29 16.19
C ALA A 128 -9.62 8.62 16.86
N LYS A 129 -9.68 8.62 18.19
CA LYS A 129 -10.88 9.02 18.94
C LYS A 129 -11.25 10.48 18.71
N LEU A 130 -10.27 11.39 18.74
CA LEU A 130 -10.49 12.83 18.43
C LEU A 130 -10.96 13.06 17.00
N LEU A 131 -10.56 12.18 16.07
CA LEU A 131 -10.99 12.17 14.67
C LEU A 131 -12.31 11.39 14.46
N GLU A 132 -13.01 11.01 15.54
CA GLU A 132 -14.28 10.29 15.53
C GLU A 132 -14.22 8.95 14.76
N LYS A 133 -13.03 8.31 14.71
CA LYS A 133 -12.87 7.00 14.10
C LYS A 133 -13.30 5.90 15.07
N THR A 134 -13.88 4.83 14.53
CA THR A 134 -14.34 3.69 15.33
C THR A 134 -13.58 2.41 15.02
N THR A 135 -12.84 2.39 13.89
CA THR A 135 -12.10 1.25 13.40
C THR A 135 -10.68 1.65 13.01
N VAL A 136 -9.72 0.86 13.47
CA VAL A 136 -8.29 1.04 13.16
C VAL A 136 -7.81 -0.11 12.31
N ILE A 137 -7.07 0.20 11.25
CA ILE A 137 -6.41 -0.75 10.37
C ILE A 137 -4.89 -0.55 10.46
N ALA A 138 -4.14 -1.64 10.42
CA ALA A 138 -2.67 -1.60 10.27
C ALA A 138 -2.19 -2.71 9.36
N GLU A 139 -1.26 -2.37 8.48
CA GLU A 139 -0.50 -3.33 7.70
C GLU A 139 0.74 -3.78 8.48
N VAL A 140 1.02 -5.07 8.44
CA VAL A 140 2.19 -5.70 9.06
C VAL A 140 2.87 -6.60 8.04
N ASP A 141 4.15 -6.37 7.80
CA ASP A 141 4.94 -7.05 6.75
C ASP A 141 6.24 -7.68 7.27
N ASN A 142 6.41 -7.73 8.58
CA ASN A 142 7.63 -8.22 9.21
C ASN A 142 7.34 -8.99 10.51
N PRO A 143 8.23 -9.93 10.91
CA PRO A 143 8.03 -10.79 12.08
C PRO A 143 7.82 -10.03 13.39
N LEU A 144 8.52 -8.92 13.58
CA LEU A 144 8.45 -8.14 14.83
C LEU A 144 7.08 -7.44 14.98
N GLY A 145 6.56 -6.92 13.87
CA GLY A 145 5.21 -6.36 13.83
C GLY A 145 4.16 -7.44 14.12
N LEU A 146 4.33 -8.65 13.58
CA LEU A 146 3.46 -9.77 13.87
C LEU A 146 3.48 -10.17 15.35
N GLU A 147 4.66 -10.18 15.99
CA GLU A 147 4.78 -10.42 17.43
C GLU A 147 4.09 -9.34 18.26
N PHE A 148 4.29 -8.05 17.89
CA PHE A 148 3.60 -6.95 18.57
C PHE A 148 2.09 -7.05 18.42
N ARG A 149 1.61 -7.36 17.21
CA ARG A 149 0.18 -7.54 16.90
C ARG A 149 -0.45 -8.69 17.70
N LYS A 150 0.26 -9.81 17.96
CA LYS A 150 -0.28 -10.93 18.75
C LYS A 150 -0.82 -10.46 20.11
N GLN A 151 -0.20 -9.44 20.71
CA GLN A 151 -0.63 -8.86 21.97
C GLN A 151 -1.94 -8.03 21.84
N LEU A 152 -2.30 -7.63 20.63
CA LEU A 152 -3.40 -6.71 20.33
C LEU A 152 -4.65 -7.39 19.75
N ARG A 153 -4.69 -8.72 19.61
CA ARG A 153 -5.86 -9.52 19.18
C ARG A 153 -6.66 -8.95 18.01
N GLY A 154 -5.97 -8.35 17.04
CA GLY A 154 -6.61 -7.83 15.83
C GLY A 154 -7.12 -8.93 14.91
N ASN A 155 -8.21 -8.67 14.21
CA ASN A 155 -8.73 -9.55 13.18
C ASN A 155 -7.87 -9.42 11.93
N LEU A 156 -7.42 -10.54 11.37
CA LEU A 156 -6.79 -10.57 10.06
C LEU A 156 -7.90 -10.42 9.01
N VAL A 157 -7.88 -9.30 8.28
CA VAL A 157 -8.91 -9.01 7.27
C VAL A 157 -8.42 -9.21 5.84
N HIS A 158 -7.09 -9.11 5.60
CA HIS A 158 -6.53 -9.32 4.27
C HIS A 158 -5.09 -9.80 4.32
N GLU A 159 -4.73 -10.67 3.36
CA GLU A 159 -3.34 -11.07 3.09
C GLU A 159 -2.98 -10.76 1.64
N GLU A 160 -1.87 -10.08 1.46
CA GLU A 160 -1.37 -9.71 0.15
C GLU A 160 0.08 -10.14 -0.02
N ILE A 161 0.41 -10.68 -1.18
CA ILE A 161 1.78 -11.03 -1.54
C ILE A 161 2.31 -9.97 -2.48
N GLN A 162 3.37 -9.30 -2.09
CA GLN A 162 4.17 -8.47 -2.98
C GLN A 162 5.07 -9.36 -3.83
N PHE A 163 5.13 -9.05 -5.12
CA PHE A 163 5.96 -9.73 -6.11
C PHE A 163 6.92 -8.72 -6.75
N ARG A 164 8.06 -9.23 -7.20
CA ARG A 164 9.04 -8.50 -8.00
C ARG A 164 9.36 -9.30 -9.24
N LEU A 165 9.47 -8.61 -10.38
CA LEU A 165 9.96 -9.12 -11.66
C LEU A 165 11.17 -8.30 -12.05
N ASP A 166 12.36 -8.88 -12.03
CA ASP A 166 13.53 -8.26 -12.61
C ASP A 166 13.45 -8.39 -14.15
N MET A 167 13.71 -7.32 -14.89
CA MET A 167 13.50 -7.30 -16.36
C MET A 167 14.37 -8.31 -17.10
N VAL A 168 15.49 -8.71 -16.49
CA VAL A 168 16.37 -9.78 -17.00
C VAL A 168 15.77 -11.17 -16.86
N ASP A 169 14.84 -11.35 -15.90
CA ASP A 169 14.19 -12.63 -15.58
C ASP A 169 12.82 -12.78 -16.26
N VAL A 170 12.42 -11.81 -17.10
CA VAL A 170 11.14 -11.90 -17.83
C VAL A 170 11.19 -13.06 -18.81
N ASP A 171 10.21 -13.96 -18.72
CA ASP A 171 10.03 -15.03 -19.72
C ASP A 171 9.43 -14.47 -21.01
N TRP A 172 10.31 -13.95 -21.88
CA TRP A 172 9.91 -13.37 -23.17
C TRP A 172 9.26 -14.39 -24.11
N GLN A 173 9.54 -15.68 -23.98
CA GLN A 173 8.87 -16.72 -24.78
C GLN A 173 7.39 -16.83 -24.38
N VAL A 174 7.10 -16.76 -23.09
CA VAL A 174 5.71 -16.72 -22.58
C VAL A 174 5.01 -15.42 -23.03
N VAL A 175 5.69 -14.26 -22.94
CA VAL A 175 5.16 -12.98 -23.41
C VAL A 175 4.78 -13.07 -24.89
N ASP A 176 5.71 -13.51 -25.76
CA ASP A 176 5.49 -13.62 -27.21
C ASP A 176 4.36 -14.60 -27.55
N LYS A 177 4.30 -15.73 -26.85
CA LYS A 177 3.20 -16.71 -26.98
C LYS A 177 1.84 -16.09 -26.64
N TRP A 178 1.78 -15.27 -25.58
CA TRP A 178 0.52 -14.63 -25.18
C TRP A 178 0.12 -13.51 -26.13
N LEU A 179 1.08 -12.74 -26.66
CA LEU A 179 0.87 -11.74 -27.70
C LEU A 179 0.33 -12.37 -28.97
N HIS A 180 1.02 -13.41 -29.47
CA HIS A 180 0.59 -14.12 -30.68
C HIS A 180 -0.82 -14.70 -30.52
N ARG A 181 -1.07 -15.48 -29.45
CA ARG A 181 -2.38 -16.05 -29.17
C ARG A 181 -3.47 -15.00 -29.03
N GLY A 182 -3.17 -13.88 -28.38
CA GLY A 182 -4.11 -12.79 -28.19
C GLY A 182 -4.50 -12.13 -29.53
N ARG A 183 -3.52 -11.90 -30.40
CA ARG A 183 -3.73 -11.29 -31.72
C ARG A 183 -4.46 -12.21 -32.70
N THR A 184 -4.27 -13.52 -32.61
CA THR A 184 -4.91 -14.49 -33.50
C THR A 184 -6.33 -14.89 -33.06
N LYS A 185 -6.54 -15.13 -31.74
CA LYS A 185 -7.85 -15.57 -31.23
C LYS A 185 -8.84 -14.45 -30.96
N HIS A 186 -8.33 -13.25 -30.70
CA HIS A 186 -9.12 -12.04 -30.36
C HIS A 186 -8.58 -10.86 -31.17
N TRP A 187 -8.50 -11.07 -32.47
CA TRP A 187 -8.01 -10.09 -33.45
C TRP A 187 -8.88 -8.82 -33.46
N ASP A 188 -10.14 -8.95 -33.12
CA ASP A 188 -11.16 -7.89 -33.00
C ASP A 188 -11.07 -7.06 -31.70
N THR A 189 -10.34 -7.56 -30.69
CA THR A 189 -10.11 -6.81 -29.45
C THR A 189 -8.85 -5.95 -29.61
N LYS A 190 -8.98 -4.64 -29.54
CA LYS A 190 -7.88 -3.67 -29.63
C LYS A 190 -7.29 -3.39 -28.25
N MET A 191 -5.96 -3.15 -28.20
CA MET A 191 -5.25 -2.68 -27.02
C MET A 191 -4.90 -1.21 -27.21
N GLU A 192 -5.36 -0.36 -26.28
CA GLU A 192 -5.16 1.09 -26.34
C GLU A 192 -4.38 1.53 -25.12
N PHE A 193 -3.27 2.27 -25.32
CA PHE A 193 -2.36 2.71 -24.28
C PHE A 193 -2.39 4.24 -24.16
N PHE A 194 -2.57 4.75 -22.94
CA PHE A 194 -2.59 6.18 -22.67
C PHE A 194 -2.02 6.51 -21.28
N ARG A 195 -1.60 7.75 -21.09
CA ARG A 195 -1.15 8.28 -19.80
C ARG A 195 -2.29 8.96 -19.04
N GLU A 196 -3.08 9.78 -19.70
CA GLU A 196 -4.30 10.39 -19.17
C GLU A 196 -5.49 9.79 -19.91
N CYS A 197 -6.54 9.45 -19.17
CA CYS A 197 -7.72 8.83 -19.80
C CYS A 197 -8.33 9.79 -20.83
N PRO A 198 -8.56 9.38 -22.10
CA PRO A 198 -9.19 10.22 -23.09
C PRO A 198 -10.57 10.70 -22.62
N GLU A 199 -10.90 11.97 -22.91
CA GLU A 199 -12.18 12.56 -22.46
C GLU A 199 -13.39 11.78 -22.95
N LYS A 200 -13.36 11.31 -24.19
CA LYS A 200 -14.40 10.49 -24.79
C LYS A 200 -14.65 9.16 -24.06
N ASP A 201 -13.68 8.68 -23.29
CA ASP A 201 -13.71 7.37 -22.65
C ASP A 201 -13.91 7.46 -21.13
N ILE A 202 -13.79 8.66 -20.53
CA ILE A 202 -13.69 8.82 -19.06
C ILE A 202 -14.89 8.25 -18.31
N GLU A 203 -16.10 8.41 -18.83
CA GLU A 203 -17.33 7.91 -18.22
C GLU A 203 -17.36 6.38 -18.22
N GLU A 204 -17.15 5.76 -19.39
CA GLU A 204 -17.11 4.30 -19.49
C GLU A 204 -15.94 3.72 -18.70
N PHE A 205 -14.77 4.34 -18.81
CA PHE A 205 -13.57 3.92 -18.10
C PHE A 205 -13.78 3.91 -16.58
N SER A 206 -14.32 4.99 -16.01
CA SER A 206 -14.54 5.11 -14.57
C SER A 206 -15.51 4.04 -14.04
N ARG A 207 -16.61 3.81 -14.77
CA ARG A 207 -17.58 2.75 -14.46
C ARG A 207 -16.93 1.37 -14.53
N VAL A 208 -16.17 1.08 -15.59
CA VAL A 208 -15.48 -0.20 -15.78
C VAL A 208 -14.40 -0.39 -14.72
N TYR A 209 -13.66 0.67 -14.38
CA TYR A 209 -12.64 0.63 -13.32
C TYR A 209 -13.26 0.27 -11.99
N THR A 210 -14.34 0.94 -11.59
CA THR A 210 -15.13 0.65 -10.38
C THR A 210 -15.57 -0.81 -10.34
N GLU A 211 -16.19 -1.30 -11.41
CA GLU A 211 -16.67 -2.68 -11.48
C GLU A 211 -15.53 -3.69 -11.33
N ILE A 212 -14.40 -3.46 -12.01
CA ILE A 212 -13.27 -4.39 -11.99
C ILE A 212 -12.54 -4.36 -10.63
N ILE A 213 -12.36 -3.16 -10.03
CA ILE A 213 -11.62 -3.06 -8.76
C ILE A 213 -12.35 -3.77 -7.63
N ASN A 214 -13.68 -3.71 -7.64
CA ASN A 214 -14.55 -4.37 -6.65
C ASN A 214 -14.68 -5.89 -6.84
N GLN A 215 -14.19 -6.42 -7.97
CA GLN A 215 -14.07 -7.86 -8.19
C GLN A 215 -12.78 -8.45 -7.60
N ARG A 216 -11.92 -7.64 -7.01
CA ARG A 216 -10.72 -8.13 -6.32
C ARG A 216 -11.12 -8.84 -5.02
N PRO A 217 -10.44 -9.93 -4.66
CA PRO A 217 -10.58 -10.48 -3.32
C PRO A 217 -9.99 -9.47 -2.32
N THR A 218 -10.85 -8.76 -1.60
CA THR A 218 -10.46 -7.78 -0.58
C THR A 218 -10.51 -8.34 0.84
N GLY A 219 -10.98 -9.59 1.00
CA GLY A 219 -11.26 -10.15 2.32
C GLY A 219 -12.38 -9.37 3.02
N ASP A 220 -12.23 -9.15 4.31
CA ASP A 220 -13.20 -8.42 5.14
C ASP A 220 -12.82 -6.93 5.29
N MET A 221 -12.18 -6.32 4.28
CA MET A 221 -11.66 -4.94 4.38
C MET A 221 -12.71 -3.85 4.19
N GLY A 222 -13.95 -4.19 3.89
CA GLY A 222 -15.02 -3.21 3.84
C GLY A 222 -15.61 -2.97 2.45
N ASP A 223 -16.21 -1.80 2.29
CA ASP A 223 -17.11 -1.46 1.21
C ASP A 223 -16.45 -1.28 -0.15
N ASP A 224 -17.26 -1.24 -1.19
CA ASP A 224 -16.84 -1.06 -2.57
C ASP A 224 -16.14 0.29 -2.77
N LEU A 225 -15.06 0.27 -3.53
CA LEU A 225 -14.35 1.46 -3.99
C LEU A 225 -15.09 2.09 -5.17
N ILE A 226 -15.09 3.42 -5.24
CA ILE A 226 -15.76 4.15 -6.30
C ILE A 226 -14.75 5.00 -7.08
N THR A 227 -14.75 4.85 -8.39
CA THR A 227 -14.02 5.73 -9.30
C THR A 227 -15.03 6.50 -10.15
N THR A 228 -15.07 7.80 -9.99
CA THR A 228 -15.85 8.70 -10.84
C THR A 228 -14.96 9.40 -11.87
N PRO A 229 -15.49 9.95 -12.96
CA PRO A 229 -14.74 10.80 -13.89
C PRO A 229 -13.96 11.91 -13.17
N GLU A 230 -14.62 12.57 -12.23
CA GLU A 230 -14.02 13.65 -11.43
C GLU A 230 -12.88 13.14 -10.54
N SER A 231 -13.09 12.06 -9.78
CA SER A 231 -12.05 11.49 -8.92
C SER A 231 -10.85 11.03 -9.74
N ARG A 232 -11.06 10.42 -10.91
CA ARG A 232 -10.00 10.04 -11.84
C ARG A 232 -9.16 11.25 -12.25
N ARG A 233 -9.81 12.37 -12.65
CA ARG A 233 -9.09 13.60 -13.01
C ARG A 233 -8.34 14.23 -11.84
N ILE A 234 -8.89 14.17 -10.64
CA ILE A 234 -8.19 14.63 -9.42
C ILE A 234 -6.95 13.80 -9.18
N GLU A 235 -7.03 12.47 -9.27
CA GLU A 235 -5.87 11.59 -9.10
C GLU A 235 -4.80 11.80 -10.18
N GLU A 236 -5.18 11.90 -11.44
CA GLU A 236 -4.24 12.19 -12.55
C GLU A 236 -3.46 13.49 -12.29
N ARG A 237 -4.16 14.56 -11.91
CA ARG A 237 -3.52 15.83 -11.55
C ARG A 237 -2.62 15.72 -10.32
N ASN A 238 -3.04 14.98 -9.30
CA ASN A 238 -2.27 14.79 -8.08
C ASN A 238 -0.99 13.99 -8.35
N LEU A 239 -1.08 12.88 -9.07
CA LEU A 239 0.08 12.07 -9.43
C LEU A 239 1.09 12.86 -10.27
N LYS A 240 0.61 13.67 -11.23
CA LYS A 240 1.45 14.57 -12.03
C LYS A 240 2.22 15.58 -11.14
N LYS A 241 1.57 16.19 -10.14
CA LYS A 241 2.23 17.08 -9.17
C LYS A 241 3.28 16.34 -8.32
N ARG A 242 3.10 15.06 -8.09
CA ARG A 242 4.01 14.18 -7.35
C ARG A 242 5.15 13.63 -8.23
N GLY A 243 5.19 13.98 -9.52
CA GLY A 243 6.16 13.47 -10.48
C GLY A 243 5.91 12.02 -10.90
N ILE A 244 4.73 11.48 -10.67
CA ILE A 244 4.36 10.11 -11.02
C ILE A 244 3.54 10.11 -12.32
N GLU A 245 3.92 9.26 -13.24
CA GLU A 245 3.17 8.96 -14.45
C GLU A 245 2.29 7.73 -14.23
N TRP A 246 1.00 7.88 -14.49
CA TRP A 246 0.04 6.79 -14.46
C TRP A 246 -0.31 6.41 -15.89
N HIS A 247 0.16 5.26 -16.33
CA HIS A 247 -0.13 4.74 -17.65
C HIS A 247 -1.11 3.59 -17.56
N THR A 248 -2.11 3.62 -18.42
CA THR A 248 -3.15 2.61 -18.52
C THR A 248 -3.16 1.98 -19.91
N MET A 249 -3.38 0.69 -19.96
CA MET A 249 -3.74 -0.02 -21.18
C MET A 249 -5.12 -0.64 -20.99
N ILE A 250 -6.04 -0.36 -21.91
CA ILE A 250 -7.36 -0.97 -21.96
C ILE A 250 -7.46 -1.99 -23.10
N SER A 251 -8.33 -2.98 -22.91
CA SER A 251 -8.80 -3.84 -23.98
C SER A 251 -10.20 -3.36 -24.43
N ARG A 252 -10.32 -3.06 -25.72
CA ARG A 252 -11.57 -2.58 -26.33
C ARG A 252 -12.09 -3.63 -27.31
N GLU A 253 -13.33 -4.03 -27.12
CA GLU A 253 -14.01 -4.99 -27.97
C GLU A 253 -14.43 -4.37 -29.31
N HIS A 254 -14.86 -5.19 -30.26
CA HIS A 254 -15.29 -4.74 -31.58
C HIS A 254 -16.48 -3.76 -31.54
N ASP A 255 -17.38 -3.94 -30.56
CA ASP A 255 -18.52 -3.03 -30.34
C ASP A 255 -18.12 -1.71 -29.63
N GLY A 256 -16.84 -1.46 -29.46
CA GLY A 256 -16.30 -0.27 -28.83
C GLY A 256 -16.23 -0.31 -27.31
N LYS A 257 -16.75 -1.37 -26.64
CA LYS A 257 -16.78 -1.47 -25.18
C LYS A 257 -15.45 -1.83 -24.56
N ILE A 258 -15.15 -1.24 -23.41
CA ILE A 258 -13.97 -1.60 -22.62
C ILE A 258 -14.25 -2.93 -21.91
N SER A 259 -13.37 -3.93 -22.11
CA SER A 259 -13.51 -5.27 -21.52
C SER A 259 -12.57 -5.50 -20.33
N GLY A 260 -11.49 -4.75 -20.25
CA GLY A 260 -10.50 -4.88 -19.19
C GLY A 260 -9.42 -3.81 -19.26
N LEU A 261 -8.55 -3.80 -18.25
CA LEU A 261 -7.45 -2.84 -18.18
C LEU A 261 -6.27 -3.37 -17.37
N THR A 262 -5.12 -2.71 -17.55
CA THR A 262 -3.94 -2.85 -16.70
C THR A 262 -3.24 -1.52 -16.54
N ASP A 263 -2.79 -1.22 -15.31
CA ASP A 263 -2.16 0.05 -14.94
C ASP A 263 -0.71 -0.14 -14.50
N ILE A 264 0.12 0.83 -14.86
CA ILE A 264 1.47 0.98 -14.31
C ILE A 264 1.66 2.41 -13.79
N MET A 265 2.46 2.53 -12.73
CA MET A 265 2.93 3.79 -12.20
C MET A 265 4.45 3.87 -12.32
N TYR A 266 4.92 4.98 -12.88
CA TYR A 266 6.32 5.22 -13.16
C TYR A 266 6.74 6.59 -12.64
N ASN A 267 7.90 6.65 -12.00
CA ASN A 267 8.52 7.91 -11.62
C ASN A 267 9.79 8.11 -12.44
N PRO A 268 9.86 9.11 -13.34
CA PRO A 268 11.05 9.38 -14.15
C PRO A 268 12.32 9.71 -13.36
N GLU A 269 12.19 10.17 -12.10
CA GLU A 269 13.33 10.42 -11.21
C GLU A 269 13.85 9.14 -10.52
N GLU A 270 13.08 8.04 -10.59
CA GLU A 270 13.48 6.71 -10.15
C GLU A 270 13.30 5.69 -11.29
N PRO A 271 13.98 5.89 -12.44
CA PRO A 271 13.67 5.20 -13.70
C PRO A 271 13.92 3.69 -13.64
N HIS A 272 14.74 3.23 -12.69
CA HIS A 272 15.09 1.83 -12.52
C HIS A 272 13.93 0.95 -12.01
N ARG A 273 12.82 1.55 -11.55
CA ARG A 273 11.69 0.81 -10.97
C ARG A 273 10.33 1.26 -11.50
N MET A 274 9.42 0.31 -11.56
CA MET A 274 8.03 0.54 -11.94
C MET A 274 7.09 -0.27 -11.05
N THR A 275 5.89 0.22 -10.83
CA THR A 275 4.84 -0.53 -10.12
C THR A 275 3.72 -0.87 -11.10
N GLN A 276 3.44 -2.16 -11.27
CA GLN A 276 2.20 -2.59 -11.89
C GLN A 276 1.09 -2.55 -10.84
N TYR A 277 0.22 -1.56 -10.96
CA TYR A 277 -0.74 -1.24 -9.90
C TYR A 277 -1.95 -2.16 -9.95
N PHE A 278 -2.58 -2.31 -11.10
CA PHE A 278 -3.81 -3.06 -11.24
C PHE A 278 -3.90 -3.79 -12.58
N THR A 279 -4.60 -4.94 -12.61
CA THR A 279 -5.00 -5.64 -13.84
C THR A 279 -6.32 -6.36 -13.58
N GLY A 280 -7.30 -6.11 -14.42
CA GLY A 280 -8.58 -6.77 -14.29
C GLY A 280 -9.39 -6.84 -15.58
N ILE A 281 -10.33 -7.79 -15.62
CA ILE A 281 -11.22 -8.04 -16.76
C ILE A 281 -12.65 -8.13 -16.22
N LEU A 282 -13.59 -7.43 -16.86
CA LEU A 282 -15.02 -7.57 -16.57
C LEU A 282 -15.46 -9.04 -16.66
N VAL A 283 -16.32 -9.48 -15.73
CA VAL A 283 -16.73 -10.88 -15.59
C VAL A 283 -17.16 -11.50 -16.90
N LYS A 284 -17.98 -10.79 -17.69
CA LYS A 284 -18.53 -11.26 -18.98
C LYS A 284 -17.48 -11.53 -20.05
N TYR A 285 -16.25 -10.96 -19.91
CA TYR A 285 -15.15 -11.14 -20.87
C TYR A 285 -14.03 -12.04 -20.35
N ARG A 286 -14.19 -12.64 -19.15
CA ARG A 286 -13.18 -13.55 -18.56
C ARG A 286 -13.06 -14.85 -19.36
N LYS A 287 -12.06 -15.65 -19.01
CA LYS A 287 -11.71 -16.96 -19.62
C LYS A 287 -11.26 -16.89 -21.09
N ARG A 288 -11.13 -15.70 -21.66
CA ARG A 288 -10.63 -15.45 -23.03
C ARG A 288 -9.12 -15.22 -23.10
N GLY A 289 -8.42 -15.14 -21.98
CA GLY A 289 -6.97 -14.87 -21.92
C GLY A 289 -6.61 -13.38 -21.97
N LEU A 290 -7.59 -12.46 -21.91
CA LEU A 290 -7.37 -11.01 -22.01
C LEU A 290 -6.42 -10.46 -20.94
N ALA A 291 -6.50 -10.94 -19.69
CA ALA A 291 -5.58 -10.52 -18.63
C ALA A 291 -4.11 -10.87 -18.97
N LYS A 292 -3.87 -12.06 -19.53
CA LYS A 292 -2.55 -12.49 -20.03
C LYS A 292 -2.08 -11.57 -21.15
N ARG A 293 -2.94 -11.28 -22.12
CA ARG A 293 -2.61 -10.38 -23.23
C ARG A 293 -2.32 -8.96 -22.77
N LEU A 294 -3.16 -8.37 -21.89
CA LEU A 294 -2.92 -7.03 -21.32
C LEU A 294 -1.56 -6.93 -20.63
N LYS A 295 -1.21 -7.92 -19.79
CA LYS A 295 0.10 -7.93 -19.12
C LYS A 295 1.26 -8.11 -20.11
N ALA A 296 1.12 -8.96 -21.11
CA ALA A 296 2.14 -9.17 -22.14
C ALA A 296 2.34 -7.91 -23.01
N GLU A 297 1.26 -7.28 -23.47
CA GLU A 297 1.33 -6.02 -24.24
C GLU A 297 1.95 -4.89 -23.39
N MET A 298 1.58 -4.80 -22.09
CA MET A 298 2.18 -3.81 -21.18
C MET A 298 3.68 -4.07 -21.00
N LEU A 299 4.14 -5.30 -20.81
CA LEU A 299 5.57 -5.64 -20.71
C LEU A 299 6.32 -5.28 -22.00
N ALA A 300 5.71 -5.51 -23.17
CA ALA A 300 6.30 -5.10 -24.45
C ALA A 300 6.42 -3.57 -24.56
N VAL A 301 5.41 -2.82 -24.07
CA VAL A 301 5.46 -1.35 -23.97
C VAL A 301 6.57 -0.90 -23.02
N ILE A 302 6.68 -1.52 -21.84
CA ILE A 302 7.71 -1.19 -20.85
C ILE A 302 9.09 -1.40 -21.44
N LYS A 303 9.36 -2.56 -22.03
CA LYS A 303 10.65 -2.85 -22.69
C LYS A 303 11.04 -1.81 -23.74
N LYS A 304 10.06 -1.33 -24.51
CA LYS A 304 10.29 -0.38 -25.61
C LYS A 304 10.41 1.07 -25.13
N LYS A 305 9.53 1.51 -24.22
CA LYS A 305 9.39 2.93 -23.84
C LYS A 305 10.14 3.31 -22.60
N PHE A 306 10.46 2.34 -21.73
CA PHE A 306 11.09 2.56 -20.42
C PHE A 306 12.32 1.63 -20.25
N PRO A 307 13.36 1.78 -21.11
CA PRO A 307 14.49 0.85 -21.16
C PRO A 307 15.35 0.86 -19.88
N GLU A 308 15.23 1.90 -19.04
CA GLU A 308 15.96 2.03 -17.78
C GLU A 308 15.30 1.26 -16.62
N VAL A 309 14.09 0.72 -16.82
CA VAL A 309 13.40 -0.08 -15.80
C VAL A 309 14.14 -1.39 -15.60
N GLU A 310 14.71 -1.55 -14.40
CA GLU A 310 15.41 -2.77 -13.98
C GLU A 310 14.44 -3.80 -13.43
N TYR A 311 13.39 -3.34 -12.72
CA TYR A 311 12.40 -4.23 -12.14
C TYR A 311 10.99 -3.63 -12.01
N ILE A 312 10.02 -4.53 -11.95
CA ILE A 312 8.60 -4.20 -11.74
C ILE A 312 8.14 -4.85 -10.45
N THR A 313 7.42 -4.09 -9.62
CA THR A 313 6.72 -4.65 -8.44
C THR A 313 5.21 -4.71 -8.67
N THR A 314 4.55 -5.65 -8.03
CA THR A 314 3.08 -5.75 -7.99
C THR A 314 2.65 -6.43 -6.71
N SER A 315 1.41 -6.19 -6.30
CA SER A 315 0.80 -6.86 -5.16
C SER A 315 -0.43 -7.65 -5.61
N THR A 316 -0.68 -8.77 -4.92
CA THR A 316 -1.81 -9.64 -5.25
C THR A 316 -2.32 -10.32 -3.99
N ALA A 317 -3.63 -10.26 -3.77
CA ALA A 317 -4.27 -10.98 -2.67
C ALA A 317 -3.87 -12.47 -2.69
N ARG A 318 -3.54 -13.03 -1.52
CA ARG A 318 -3.13 -14.44 -1.40
C ARG A 318 -4.20 -15.40 -1.95
N SER A 319 -5.46 -15.05 -1.82
CA SER A 319 -6.61 -15.79 -2.36
C SER A 319 -6.76 -15.68 -3.88
N ASN A 320 -6.15 -14.69 -4.56
CA ASN A 320 -6.26 -14.49 -6.01
C ASN A 320 -5.34 -15.43 -6.79
N ARG A 321 -5.66 -16.74 -6.76
CA ARG A 321 -4.90 -17.78 -7.45
C ARG A 321 -4.69 -17.52 -8.95
N PRO A 322 -5.71 -17.07 -9.73
CA PRO A 322 -5.53 -16.83 -11.16
C PRO A 322 -4.48 -15.76 -11.45
N MET A 323 -4.50 -14.62 -10.74
CA MET A 323 -3.52 -13.54 -10.96
C MET A 323 -2.11 -13.96 -10.52
N ARG A 324 -2.01 -14.71 -9.42
CA ARG A 324 -0.73 -15.28 -8.97
C ARG A 324 -0.12 -16.24 -10.00
N ALA A 325 -0.95 -17.06 -10.64
CA ALA A 325 -0.48 -17.95 -11.73
C ALA A 325 0.02 -17.15 -12.93
N ILE A 326 -0.71 -16.08 -13.34
CA ILE A 326 -0.28 -15.17 -14.42
C ILE A 326 1.07 -14.50 -14.07
N ASN A 327 1.22 -14.01 -12.84
CA ASN A 327 2.47 -13.39 -12.38
C ASN A 327 3.63 -14.41 -12.41
N LYS A 328 3.40 -15.62 -11.90
CA LYS A 328 4.41 -16.70 -11.91
C LYS A 328 4.85 -17.05 -13.35
N ASP A 329 3.90 -17.21 -14.28
CA ASP A 329 4.18 -17.53 -15.68
C ASP A 329 5.07 -16.45 -16.35
N LEU A 330 4.97 -15.18 -15.93
CA LEU A 330 5.79 -14.06 -16.43
C LEU A 330 7.17 -13.95 -15.77
N GLY A 331 7.45 -14.72 -14.72
CA GLY A 331 8.71 -14.68 -13.99
C GLY A 331 8.69 -13.89 -12.67
N PHE A 332 7.55 -13.32 -12.26
CA PHE A 332 7.46 -12.63 -10.97
C PHE A 332 7.75 -13.58 -9.80
N GLN A 333 8.66 -13.15 -8.92
CA GLN A 333 9.02 -13.86 -7.69
C GLN A 333 8.37 -13.20 -6.47
N PRO A 334 7.92 -13.99 -5.46
CA PRO A 334 7.44 -13.44 -4.19
C PRO A 334 8.56 -12.65 -3.49
N LEU A 335 8.22 -11.46 -3.03
CA LEU A 335 9.15 -10.58 -2.28
C LEU A 335 8.87 -10.62 -0.79
N LYS A 336 7.63 -10.37 -0.40
CA LYS A 336 7.15 -10.43 0.99
C LYS A 336 5.64 -10.63 1.05
N THR A 337 5.13 -11.03 2.23
CA THR A 337 3.69 -11.05 2.51
C THR A 337 3.35 -9.93 3.46
N CYS A 338 2.30 -9.18 3.13
CA CYS A 338 1.71 -8.14 3.96
C CYS A 338 0.39 -8.66 4.54
N PHE A 339 0.20 -8.42 5.83
CA PHE A 339 -1.00 -8.81 6.56
C PHE A 339 -1.72 -7.56 7.03
N MET A 340 -2.99 -7.43 6.71
CA MET A 340 -3.80 -6.31 7.17
C MET A 340 -4.68 -6.75 8.32
N PHE A 341 -4.55 -6.05 9.45
CA PHE A 341 -5.31 -6.29 10.66
C PHE A 341 -6.24 -5.13 10.96
N GLN A 342 -7.38 -5.48 11.55
CA GLN A 342 -8.41 -4.51 11.93
C GLN A 342 -8.79 -4.69 13.41
N TRP A 343 -9.06 -3.57 14.07
CA TRP A 343 -9.53 -3.51 15.46
C TRP A 343 -10.68 -2.52 15.58
N PRO A 344 -11.75 -2.86 16.34
CA PRO A 344 -12.60 -1.84 16.92
C PRO A 344 -11.75 -0.92 17.83
N LEU A 345 -11.85 0.39 17.66
CA LEU A 345 -11.04 1.37 18.41
C LEU A 345 -11.14 1.18 19.92
N ARG A 346 -12.36 0.91 20.44
CA ARG A 346 -12.60 0.69 21.87
C ARG A 346 -11.78 -0.49 22.43
N ASP A 347 -11.65 -1.57 21.62
CA ASP A 347 -10.98 -2.79 22.05
C ASP A 347 -9.46 -2.60 21.99
N LEU A 348 -8.96 -1.96 20.94
CA LEU A 348 -7.56 -1.58 20.81
C LEU A 348 -7.11 -0.67 21.96
N ARG A 349 -7.96 0.28 22.37
CA ARG A 349 -7.72 1.18 23.50
C ARG A 349 -7.59 0.43 24.83
N LYS A 350 -8.50 -0.51 25.12
CA LYS A 350 -8.44 -1.37 26.33
C LYS A 350 -7.16 -2.18 26.37
N GLN A 351 -6.83 -2.82 25.25
CA GLN A 351 -5.64 -3.66 25.11
C GLN A 351 -4.35 -2.85 25.28
N THR A 352 -4.27 -1.67 24.67
CA THR A 352 -3.11 -0.78 24.79
C THR A 352 -2.90 -0.33 26.24
N ASN A 353 -3.97 0.04 26.94
CA ASN A 353 -3.90 0.43 28.35
C ASN A 353 -3.49 -0.74 29.25
N GLY A 354 -3.99 -1.95 29.01
CA GLY A 354 -3.59 -3.17 29.71
C GLY A 354 -2.10 -3.49 29.57
N ILE A 355 -1.55 -3.37 28.37
CA ILE A 355 -0.11 -3.57 28.10
C ILE A 355 0.73 -2.53 28.86
N LEU A 356 0.31 -1.27 28.92
CA LEU A 356 1.02 -0.19 29.60
C LEU A 356 0.98 -0.34 31.13
N ALA A 357 -0.14 -0.78 31.67
CA ALA A 357 -0.33 -1.03 33.10
C ALA A 357 0.50 -2.22 33.62
N GLY A 358 1.03 -3.06 32.71
CA GLY A 358 1.75 -4.27 33.09
C GLY A 358 0.86 -5.36 33.69
N ASP A 359 -0.40 -5.39 33.30
CA ASP A 359 -1.41 -6.32 33.81
C ASP A 359 -1.03 -7.78 33.47
N GLU A 360 -0.52 -8.51 34.48
CA GLU A 360 -0.13 -9.92 34.35
C GLU A 360 -1.32 -10.81 33.96
N SER A 361 -2.53 -10.45 34.40
CA SER A 361 -3.77 -11.16 34.06
C SER A 361 -4.04 -11.03 32.53
N TYR A 362 -3.69 -9.89 31.95
CA TYR A 362 -3.79 -9.65 30.51
C TYR A 362 -2.77 -10.47 29.73
N ARG A 363 -1.50 -10.57 30.21
CA ARG A 363 -0.44 -11.39 29.59
C ARG A 363 -0.82 -12.88 29.58
N SER A 364 -1.26 -13.39 30.70
CA SER A 364 -1.69 -14.79 30.86
C SER A 364 -2.87 -15.15 29.95
N LYS A 365 -3.85 -14.25 29.80
CA LYS A 365 -4.98 -14.44 28.86
C LYS A 365 -4.57 -14.44 27.40
N VAL A 366 -3.55 -13.65 27.04
CA VAL A 366 -2.99 -13.63 25.67
C VAL A 366 -2.23 -14.94 25.38
N GLU A 367 -1.40 -15.40 26.30
CA GLU A 367 -0.62 -16.63 26.17
C GLU A 367 -1.52 -17.88 26.11
N ASN A 368 -2.54 -17.96 26.94
CA ASN A 368 -3.53 -19.05 26.94
C ASN A 368 -4.46 -19.03 25.71
N GLY A 369 -4.68 -17.87 25.10
CA GLY A 369 -5.43 -17.76 23.83
C GLY A 369 -4.64 -18.19 22.60
N LEU A 370 -3.33 -18.10 22.64
CA LEU A 370 -2.41 -18.49 21.56
C LEU A 370 -2.20 -20.01 21.50
N SER A 371 -2.39 -20.74 22.60
CA SER A 371 -2.31 -22.22 22.65
C SER A 371 -3.51 -22.92 22.00
N LYS A 372 -4.54 -22.19 21.62
CA LYS A 372 -5.73 -22.73 20.93
C LYS A 372 -5.79 -22.19 19.49
N GLY A 373 -4.91 -22.71 18.64
CA GLY A 373 -5.13 -22.86 17.21
C GLY A 373 -4.89 -21.64 16.32
N LEU A 374 -3.71 -21.58 15.76
CA LEU A 374 -3.50 -21.30 14.33
C LEU A 374 -2.28 -22.10 13.89
N PRO A 375 -2.35 -22.94 12.86
CA PRO A 375 -1.17 -23.68 12.39
C PRO A 375 -0.16 -22.69 11.82
N LEU A 376 1.07 -22.79 12.30
CA LEU A 376 2.26 -22.27 11.63
C LEU A 376 2.35 -22.96 10.27
N VAL A 377 1.98 -22.25 9.21
CA VAL A 377 2.34 -22.64 7.85
C VAL A 377 3.64 -21.91 7.53
N MET A 378 4.72 -22.71 7.48
CA MET A 378 6.01 -22.29 6.92
C MET A 378 5.87 -21.92 5.43
#